data_319a6d9de47daa0c79d004920d28d3cb
#
_entry.id   319a6d9de47daa0c79d004920d28d3cb
#
_cell.length_a   1.000
_cell.length_b   1.000
_cell.length_c   1.000
_cell.angle_alpha   90.00
_cell.angle_beta   90.00
_cell.angle_gamma   90.00
#
_symmetry.space_group_name_H-M   'P 1'
#
loop_
_entity.id
_entity.type
_entity.pdbx_description
1 polymer ?
#
loop_
_entity_poly.entity_id
_entity_poly.type
_entity_poly.pdbx_seq_one_letter_code
_entity_poly.pdbx_strand_id
1 'polypeptide(L)'
;MPAPRWFFRFMYDRESAAWDRRRNEPEHRELVERTADELANVVAPPGPVADLGCGPGAHALALARRGYDVAGVDGSPRMVQVARARAARDGVDATFDVHDVSKPLRFADASLGGVLAILVLQHLPHPAAFLAEIRRCLRPGGHLLITAPARGSTSRTSRDLYWRLRAACYHLVPGVVRFYDTNSLPRLVEDQGLTVVECHGGPGQVSVLARA
;
A
#
# COMPACT_ATOMS: atom_id res chain seq x y z
N MET A 1 -14.08 -3.99 -19.21
CA MET A 1 -13.63 -2.64 -18.81
C MET A 1 -13.28 -2.70 -17.32
N PRO A 2 -12.20 -2.10 -16.84
CA PRO A 2 -11.94 -2.04 -15.42
C PRO A 2 -13.04 -1.26 -14.71
N ALA A 3 -13.33 -1.63 -13.45
CA ALA A 3 -14.35 -0.95 -12.66
C ALA A 3 -14.03 0.55 -12.54
N PRO A 4 -15.02 1.43 -12.63
CA PRO A 4 -14.79 2.86 -12.58
C PRO A 4 -14.28 3.27 -11.19
N ARG A 5 -13.39 4.27 -11.12
CA ARG A 5 -12.70 4.73 -9.91
C ARG A 5 -13.63 5.14 -8.77
N TRP A 6 -14.77 5.77 -9.09
CA TRP A 6 -15.77 6.14 -8.10
C TRP A 6 -16.30 4.92 -7.35
N PHE A 7 -16.33 3.75 -8.01
CA PHE A 7 -16.77 2.49 -7.42
C PHE A 7 -15.80 2.05 -6.30
N PHE A 8 -14.50 2.06 -6.55
CA PHE A 8 -13.50 1.71 -5.51
C PHE A 8 -13.55 2.71 -4.35
N ARG A 9 -13.60 4.02 -4.64
CA ARG A 9 -13.72 5.05 -3.61
C ARG A 9 -14.97 4.84 -2.76
N PHE A 10 -16.13 4.68 -3.39
CA PHE A 10 -17.40 4.42 -2.70
C PHE A 10 -17.32 3.15 -1.82
N MET A 11 -16.73 2.09 -2.35
CA MET A 11 -16.57 0.82 -1.66
C MET A 11 -15.68 0.99 -0.42
N TYR A 12 -14.53 1.63 -0.55
CA TYR A 12 -13.61 1.87 0.56
C TYR A 12 -14.16 2.85 1.60
N ASP A 13 -14.91 3.86 1.20
CA ASP A 13 -15.60 4.75 2.14
C ASP A 13 -16.58 3.97 3.03
N ARG A 14 -17.34 3.03 2.45
CA ARG A 14 -18.26 2.17 3.21
C ARG A 14 -17.54 1.13 4.08
N GLU A 15 -16.41 0.67 3.63
CA GLU A 15 -15.62 -0.38 4.30
C GLU A 15 -14.70 0.15 5.40
N SER A 16 -14.56 1.46 5.53
CA SER A 16 -13.62 2.07 6.48
C SER A 16 -13.76 1.53 7.91
N ALA A 17 -14.99 1.30 8.38
CA ALA A 17 -15.25 0.70 9.69
C ALA A 17 -14.87 -0.79 9.76
N ALA A 18 -15.03 -1.54 8.68
CA ALA A 18 -14.60 -2.94 8.61
C ALA A 18 -13.08 -3.07 8.60
N TRP A 19 -12.40 -2.19 7.87
CA TRP A 19 -10.94 -2.08 7.90
C TRP A 19 -10.43 -1.66 9.28
N ASP A 20 -11.16 -0.78 9.97
CA ASP A 20 -10.82 -0.39 11.33
C ASP A 20 -10.89 -1.56 12.32
N ARG A 21 -11.92 -2.40 12.23
CA ARG A 21 -12.04 -3.61 13.06
C ARG A 21 -10.95 -4.64 12.76
N ARG A 22 -10.69 -4.92 11.46
CA ARG A 22 -9.67 -5.89 11.03
C ARG A 22 -8.28 -5.58 11.57
N ARG A 23 -7.96 -4.31 11.74
CA ARG A 23 -6.71 -3.86 12.30
C ARG A 23 -6.44 -4.36 13.73
N ASN A 24 -7.50 -4.65 14.49
CA ASN A 24 -7.38 -5.20 15.84
C ASN A 24 -7.12 -6.71 15.84
N GLU A 25 -7.19 -7.37 14.68
CA GLU A 25 -6.81 -8.78 14.53
C GLU A 25 -5.30 -8.94 14.75
N PRO A 26 -4.86 -9.90 15.60
CA PRO A 26 -3.44 -10.10 15.89
C PRO A 26 -2.59 -10.33 14.64
N GLU A 27 -3.10 -11.13 13.70
CA GLU A 27 -2.44 -11.45 12.43
C GLU A 27 -2.20 -10.20 11.58
N HIS A 28 -3.16 -9.27 11.55
CA HIS A 28 -3.00 -8.02 10.80
C HIS A 28 -1.97 -7.09 11.45
N ARG A 29 -1.97 -7.01 12.79
CA ARG A 29 -0.97 -6.22 13.52
C ARG A 29 0.44 -6.75 13.27
N GLU A 30 0.62 -8.06 13.35
CA GLU A 30 1.92 -8.69 13.07
C GLU A 30 2.38 -8.40 11.62
N LEU A 31 1.48 -8.48 10.65
CA LEU A 31 1.79 -8.13 9.26
C LEU A 31 2.25 -6.67 9.13
N VAL A 32 1.55 -5.73 9.77
CA VAL A 32 1.91 -4.30 9.77
C VAL A 32 3.30 -4.07 10.36
N GLU A 33 3.58 -4.68 11.53
CA GLU A 33 4.89 -4.54 12.19
C GLU A 33 6.02 -5.13 11.33
N ARG A 34 5.84 -6.33 10.78
CA ARG A 34 6.83 -6.94 9.86
C ARG A 34 7.10 -6.08 8.63
N THR A 35 6.04 -5.53 8.02
CA THR A 35 6.18 -4.64 6.86
C THR A 35 6.93 -3.36 7.21
N ALA A 36 6.67 -2.80 8.40
CA ALA A 36 7.38 -1.62 8.87
C ALA A 36 8.85 -1.94 9.18
N ASP A 37 9.15 -3.11 9.77
CA ASP A 37 10.52 -3.57 10.04
C ASP A 37 11.28 -3.84 8.74
N GLU A 38 10.64 -4.44 7.72
CA GLU A 38 11.25 -4.68 6.41
C GLU A 38 11.73 -3.37 5.76
N LEU A 39 10.93 -2.30 5.79
CA LEU A 39 11.38 -1.00 5.30
C LEU A 39 12.44 -0.37 6.21
N ALA A 40 12.31 -0.52 7.54
CA ALA A 40 13.23 0.05 8.52
C ALA A 40 14.64 -0.57 8.43
N ASN A 41 14.77 -1.78 7.93
CA ASN A 41 16.08 -2.41 7.73
C ASN A 41 16.89 -1.77 6.59
N VAL A 42 16.25 -1.02 5.67
CA VAL A 42 16.89 -0.44 4.49
C VAL A 42 16.79 1.09 4.42
N VAL A 43 15.88 1.70 5.17
CA VAL A 43 15.72 3.15 5.25
C VAL A 43 15.96 3.58 6.70
N ALA A 44 16.96 4.43 6.92
CA ALA A 44 17.23 4.96 8.27
C ALA A 44 16.30 6.14 8.63
N PRO A 45 15.77 6.19 9.87
CA PRO A 45 15.06 7.39 10.35
C PRO A 45 16.05 8.57 10.53
N PRO A 46 15.58 9.82 10.48
CA PRO A 46 14.21 10.28 10.28
C PRO A 46 13.81 10.40 8.79
N GLY A 47 14.34 9.57 7.90
CA GLY A 47 14.13 9.66 6.46
C GLY A 47 12.65 9.84 6.10
N PRO A 48 12.31 10.75 5.16
CA PRO A 48 10.95 10.96 4.72
C PRO A 48 10.41 9.72 3.99
N VAL A 49 9.26 9.23 4.43
CA VAL A 49 8.59 8.04 3.88
C VAL A 49 7.16 8.38 3.47
N ALA A 50 6.76 7.91 2.30
CA ALA A 50 5.36 7.99 1.86
C ALA A 50 4.67 6.61 1.96
N ASP A 51 3.44 6.59 2.51
CA ASP A 51 2.53 5.43 2.48
C ASP A 51 1.43 5.73 1.45
N LEU A 52 1.55 5.13 0.26
CA LEU A 52 0.67 5.38 -0.88
C LEU A 52 -0.51 4.40 -0.86
N GLY A 53 -1.74 4.93 -0.75
CA GLY A 53 -2.93 4.13 -0.47
C GLY A 53 -2.97 3.68 0.99
N CYS A 54 -2.63 4.59 1.89
CA CYS A 54 -2.41 4.32 3.32
C CYS A 54 -3.65 3.76 4.05
N GLY A 55 -4.83 3.86 3.43
CA GLY A 55 -6.08 3.47 4.08
C GLY A 55 -6.25 4.17 5.44
N PRO A 56 -6.57 3.42 6.52
CA PRO A 56 -6.72 3.98 7.85
C PRO A 56 -5.39 4.19 8.59
N GLY A 57 -4.24 4.22 7.89
CA GLY A 57 -2.94 4.65 8.38
C GLY A 57 -2.15 3.63 9.20
N ALA A 58 -2.44 2.32 9.08
CA ALA A 58 -1.80 1.33 9.94
C ALA A 58 -0.27 1.29 9.79
N HIS A 59 0.23 1.17 8.56
CA HIS A 59 1.65 1.12 8.25
C HIS A 59 2.34 2.48 8.49
N ALA A 60 1.69 3.58 8.05
CA ALA A 60 2.18 4.94 8.29
C ALA A 60 2.43 5.19 9.79
N LEU A 61 1.46 4.85 10.65
CA LEU A 61 1.59 5.01 12.11
C LEU A 61 2.65 4.09 12.70
N ALA A 62 2.81 2.87 12.19
CA ALA A 62 3.86 1.97 12.64
C ALA A 62 5.26 2.52 12.34
N LEU A 63 5.46 3.12 11.16
CA LEU A 63 6.71 3.79 10.79
C LEU A 63 6.94 5.08 11.60
N ALA A 64 5.91 5.91 11.76
CA ALA A 64 6.03 7.14 12.55
C ALA A 64 6.42 6.87 14.00
N ARG A 65 5.92 5.78 14.63
CA ARG A 65 6.37 5.33 15.96
C ARG A 65 7.84 4.91 16.01
N ARG A 66 8.44 4.57 14.86
CA ARG A 66 9.87 4.26 14.70
C ARG A 66 10.71 5.50 14.39
N GLY A 67 10.11 6.70 14.43
CA GLY A 67 10.81 7.97 14.26
C GLY A 67 10.97 8.42 12.82
N TYR A 68 10.21 7.86 11.87
CA TYR A 68 10.19 8.35 10.48
C TYR A 68 9.28 9.58 10.34
N ASP A 69 9.68 10.50 9.43
CA ASP A 69 8.78 11.54 8.91
C ASP A 69 7.86 10.90 7.86
N VAL A 70 6.57 10.72 8.20
CA VAL A 70 5.65 9.92 7.38
C VAL A 70 4.51 10.76 6.82
N ALA A 71 4.34 10.66 5.49
CA ALA A 71 3.20 11.20 4.77
C ALA A 71 2.35 10.06 4.19
N GLY A 72 1.14 9.85 4.71
CA GLY A 72 0.16 8.92 4.18
C GLY A 72 -0.79 9.61 3.18
N VAL A 73 -1.05 8.97 2.04
CA VAL A 73 -2.05 9.46 1.09
C VAL A 73 -3.03 8.36 0.69
N ASP A 74 -4.31 8.71 0.59
CA ASP A 74 -5.37 7.78 0.15
C ASP A 74 -6.44 8.51 -0.68
N GLY A 75 -7.04 7.82 -1.63
CA GLY A 75 -8.12 8.36 -2.46
C GLY A 75 -9.47 8.52 -1.71
N SER A 76 -9.63 7.87 -0.56
CA SER A 76 -10.85 7.90 0.26
C SER A 76 -10.74 8.96 1.36
N PRO A 77 -11.55 10.03 1.34
CA PRO A 77 -11.57 11.01 2.42
C PRO A 77 -11.91 10.39 3.78
N ARG A 78 -12.73 9.33 3.78
CA ARG A 78 -13.11 8.63 5.00
C ARG A 78 -11.94 7.86 5.62
N MET A 79 -11.11 7.19 4.79
CA MET A 79 -9.90 6.53 5.26
C MET A 79 -8.91 7.53 5.87
N VAL A 80 -8.68 8.64 5.18
CA VAL A 80 -7.81 9.73 5.68
C VAL A 80 -8.33 10.30 6.99
N GLN A 81 -9.64 10.51 7.13
CA GLN A 81 -10.25 10.96 8.39
C GLN A 81 -9.96 9.97 9.53
N VAL A 82 -10.09 8.67 9.29
CA VAL A 82 -9.79 7.63 10.27
C VAL A 82 -8.30 7.64 10.62
N ALA A 83 -7.40 7.75 9.64
CA ALA A 83 -5.96 7.81 9.86
C ALA A 83 -5.55 9.00 10.74
N ARG A 84 -6.08 10.21 10.44
CA ARG A 84 -5.84 11.42 11.24
C ARG A 84 -6.36 11.28 12.69
N ALA A 85 -7.57 10.74 12.85
CA ALA A 85 -8.13 10.51 14.19
C ALA A 85 -7.29 9.55 15.02
N ARG A 86 -6.68 8.56 14.39
CA ARG A 86 -5.78 7.62 15.05
C ARG A 86 -4.45 8.25 15.41
N ALA A 87 -3.83 8.99 14.50
CA ALA A 87 -2.60 9.73 14.77
C ALA A 87 -2.78 10.62 16.01
N ALA A 88 -3.85 11.41 16.04
CA ALA A 88 -4.18 12.28 17.16
C ALA A 88 -4.43 11.51 18.47
N ARG A 89 -5.21 10.43 18.42
CA ARG A 89 -5.51 9.60 19.60
C ARG A 89 -4.25 8.94 20.18
N ASP A 90 -3.38 8.44 19.28
CA ASP A 90 -2.18 7.67 19.66
C ASP A 90 -0.98 8.61 19.95
N GLY A 91 -1.13 9.93 19.76
CA GLY A 91 -0.05 10.92 19.95
C GLY A 91 1.12 10.72 18.97
N VAL A 92 0.83 10.24 17.76
CA VAL A 92 1.84 9.93 16.73
C VAL A 92 1.86 11.03 15.69
N ASP A 93 3.03 11.60 15.43
CA ASP A 93 3.22 12.62 14.40
C ASP A 93 3.35 11.96 13.02
N ALA A 94 2.31 12.11 12.20
CA ALA A 94 2.24 11.66 10.83
C ALA A 94 1.22 12.51 10.06
N THR A 95 1.51 12.84 8.82
CA THR A 95 0.60 13.62 7.97
C THR A 95 -0.23 12.69 7.10
N PHE A 96 -1.49 13.09 6.83
CA PHE A 96 -2.39 12.31 5.98
C PHE A 96 -3.19 13.22 5.06
N ASP A 97 -3.15 12.94 3.74
CA ASP A 97 -3.85 13.74 2.75
C ASP A 97 -4.71 12.92 1.79
N VAL A 98 -5.81 13.54 1.34
CA VAL A 98 -6.66 12.96 0.31
C VAL A 98 -6.00 13.20 -1.05
N HIS A 99 -5.53 12.11 -1.68
CA HIS A 99 -4.95 12.17 -3.01
C HIS A 99 -5.20 10.88 -3.80
N ASP A 100 -5.59 11.02 -5.06
CA ASP A 100 -5.73 9.91 -6.01
C ASP A 100 -4.34 9.53 -6.54
N VAL A 101 -3.74 8.47 -6.00
CA VAL A 101 -2.40 8.00 -6.35
C VAL A 101 -2.24 7.53 -7.80
N SER A 102 -3.31 7.46 -8.59
CA SER A 102 -3.24 7.25 -10.04
C SER A 102 -2.98 8.55 -10.83
N LYS A 103 -2.92 9.69 -10.15
CA LYS A 103 -2.50 11.00 -10.65
C LYS A 103 -1.04 11.24 -10.25
N PRO A 104 -0.37 12.22 -10.88
CA PRO A 104 0.97 12.60 -10.46
C PRO A 104 1.05 12.84 -8.96
N LEU A 105 2.04 12.24 -8.30
CA LEU A 105 2.22 12.34 -6.86
C LEU A 105 2.66 13.75 -6.46
N ARG A 106 2.18 14.25 -5.32
CA ARG A 106 2.48 15.60 -4.81
C ARG A 106 3.78 15.65 -3.99
N PHE A 107 4.72 14.77 -4.29
CA PHE A 107 6.06 14.78 -3.71
C PHE A 107 7.04 15.34 -4.74
N ALA A 108 8.03 16.07 -4.28
CA ALA A 108 9.11 16.58 -5.14
C ALA A 108 9.98 15.42 -5.66
N ASP A 109 10.70 15.69 -6.76
CA ASP A 109 11.67 14.75 -7.30
C ASP A 109 12.75 14.45 -6.25
N ALA A 110 13.15 13.20 -6.16
CA ALA A 110 14.22 12.73 -5.28
C ALA A 110 14.08 13.16 -3.80
N SER A 111 12.83 13.32 -3.29
CA SER A 111 12.56 13.80 -1.94
C SER A 111 12.34 12.69 -0.91
N LEU A 112 11.99 11.49 -1.34
CA LEU A 112 11.64 10.40 -0.43
C LEU A 112 12.79 9.42 -0.24
N GLY A 113 13.02 9.02 1.01
CA GLY A 113 13.93 7.92 1.37
C GLY A 113 13.28 6.55 1.23
N GLY A 114 11.97 6.48 1.44
CA GLY A 114 11.20 5.25 1.34
C GLY A 114 9.78 5.47 0.86
N VAL A 115 9.22 4.45 0.21
CA VAL A 115 7.81 4.39 -0.20
C VAL A 115 7.23 3.04 0.15
N LEU A 116 6.05 3.05 0.79
CA LEU A 116 5.17 1.90 0.91
C LEU A 116 4.03 1.99 -0.10
N ALA A 117 3.67 0.86 -0.71
CA ALA A 117 2.49 0.72 -1.56
C ALA A 117 1.84 -0.66 -1.33
N ILE A 118 1.10 -0.79 -0.24
CA ILE A 118 0.59 -2.08 0.24
C ILE A 118 -0.82 -2.34 -0.29
N LEU A 119 -0.94 -3.32 -1.18
CA LEU A 119 -2.21 -3.73 -1.81
C LEU A 119 -2.94 -2.55 -2.51
N VAL A 120 -2.22 -1.73 -3.25
CA VAL A 120 -2.72 -0.58 -4.02
C VAL A 120 -2.70 -0.84 -5.52
N LEU A 121 -1.57 -1.38 -6.01
CA LEU A 121 -1.26 -1.51 -7.44
C LEU A 121 -2.36 -2.21 -8.25
N GLN A 122 -3.01 -3.21 -7.65
CA GLN A 122 -4.05 -4.00 -8.30
C GLN A 122 -5.30 -3.20 -8.71
N HIS A 123 -5.51 -2.02 -8.11
CA HIS A 123 -6.65 -1.15 -8.39
C HIS A 123 -6.35 -0.04 -9.41
N LEU A 124 -5.09 0.12 -9.80
CA LEU A 124 -4.67 1.23 -10.64
C LEU A 124 -4.85 0.90 -12.13
N PRO A 125 -5.37 1.83 -12.94
CA PRO A 125 -5.53 1.62 -14.36
C PRO A 125 -4.17 1.53 -15.10
N HIS A 126 -3.18 2.30 -14.64
CA HIS A 126 -1.85 2.43 -15.25
C HIS A 126 -0.76 2.16 -14.20
N PRO A 127 -0.51 0.89 -13.83
CA PRO A 127 0.45 0.55 -12.77
C PRO A 127 1.89 0.98 -13.11
N ALA A 128 2.30 0.92 -14.38
CA ALA A 128 3.60 1.39 -14.83
C ALA A 128 3.80 2.90 -14.57
N ALA A 129 2.81 3.73 -14.89
CA ALA A 129 2.86 5.17 -14.63
C ALA A 129 2.95 5.49 -13.12
N PHE A 130 2.26 4.72 -12.28
CA PHE A 130 2.36 4.85 -10.83
C PHE A 130 3.77 4.51 -10.32
N LEU A 131 4.38 3.44 -10.81
CA LEU A 131 5.75 3.06 -10.44
C LEU A 131 6.78 4.08 -10.95
N ALA A 132 6.58 4.64 -12.16
CA ALA A 132 7.43 5.71 -12.68
C ALA A 132 7.37 6.97 -11.79
N GLU A 133 6.18 7.33 -11.29
CA GLU A 133 6.02 8.43 -10.32
C GLU A 133 6.70 8.13 -8.98
N ILE A 134 6.60 6.91 -8.48
CA ILE A 134 7.35 6.49 -7.28
C ILE A 134 8.85 6.63 -7.52
N ARG A 135 9.35 6.14 -8.67
CA ARG A 135 10.77 6.26 -9.03
C ARG A 135 11.24 7.71 -9.08
N ARG A 136 10.42 8.63 -9.64
CA ARG A 136 10.69 10.07 -9.64
C ARG A 136 10.83 10.65 -8.23
N CYS A 137 9.93 10.27 -7.32
CA CYS A 137 9.91 10.80 -5.95
C CYS A 137 11.02 10.22 -5.06
N LEU A 138 11.48 9.00 -5.34
CA LEU A 138 12.56 8.37 -4.58
C LEU A 138 13.90 9.05 -4.86
N ARG A 139 14.65 9.38 -3.81
CA ARG A 139 16.04 9.82 -3.94
C ARG A 139 16.92 8.66 -4.43
N PRO A 140 18.09 8.95 -5.03
CA PRO A 140 19.05 7.88 -5.33
C PRO A 140 19.36 7.04 -4.09
N GLY A 141 19.23 5.73 -4.23
CA GLY A 141 19.35 4.78 -3.11
C GLY A 141 18.13 4.69 -2.19
N GLY A 142 17.03 5.39 -2.47
CA GLY A 142 15.76 5.24 -1.77
C GLY A 142 15.07 3.91 -2.11
N HIS A 143 14.16 3.46 -1.26
CA HIS A 143 13.57 2.12 -1.36
C HIS A 143 12.05 2.16 -1.53
N LEU A 144 11.55 1.23 -2.33
CA LEU A 144 10.13 0.92 -2.50
C LEU A 144 9.84 -0.45 -1.89
N LEU A 145 8.87 -0.53 -0.98
CA LEU A 145 8.26 -1.79 -0.57
C LEU A 145 6.83 -1.83 -1.10
N ILE A 146 6.57 -2.74 -2.03
CA ILE A 146 5.26 -2.88 -2.68
C ILE A 146 4.72 -4.29 -2.54
N THR A 147 3.41 -4.39 -2.25
CA THR A 147 2.72 -5.67 -2.26
C THR A 147 1.52 -5.66 -3.20
N ALA A 148 1.24 -6.81 -3.77
CA ALA A 148 0.08 -7.01 -4.62
C ALA A 148 -0.53 -8.41 -4.38
N PRO A 149 -1.84 -8.63 -4.66
CA PRO A 149 -2.44 -9.93 -4.48
C PRO A 149 -1.82 -10.98 -5.41
N ALA A 150 -1.50 -12.15 -4.84
CA ALA A 150 -0.90 -13.25 -5.60
C ALA A 150 -1.91 -13.89 -6.54
N ARG A 151 -1.44 -14.30 -7.74
CA ARG A 151 -2.23 -15.08 -8.70
C ARG A 151 -2.62 -16.42 -8.05
N GLY A 152 -3.91 -16.77 -8.11
CA GLY A 152 -4.44 -17.98 -7.46
C GLY A 152 -4.71 -17.84 -5.95
N SER A 153 -4.47 -16.65 -5.38
CA SER A 153 -4.84 -16.33 -4.01
C SER A 153 -6.35 -16.36 -3.85
N THR A 154 -6.84 -17.37 -3.13
CA THR A 154 -8.20 -17.34 -2.59
C THR A 154 -8.08 -16.85 -1.15
N SER A 155 -8.84 -15.82 -0.78
CA SER A 155 -8.91 -15.36 0.63
C SER A 155 -9.63 -16.42 1.51
N ARG A 156 -9.08 -17.65 1.51
CA ARG A 156 -9.62 -18.77 2.31
C ARG A 156 -9.27 -18.64 3.79
N THR A 157 -8.36 -17.73 4.13
CA THR A 157 -7.85 -17.54 5.50
C THR A 157 -8.71 -16.63 6.36
N SER A 158 -9.56 -15.78 5.78
CA SER A 158 -10.49 -14.99 6.59
C SER A 158 -11.65 -15.83 7.11
N ARG A 159 -11.86 -15.83 8.44
CA ARG A 159 -13.04 -16.41 9.07
C ARG A 159 -14.30 -15.59 8.81
N ASP A 160 -14.17 -14.34 8.36
CA ASP A 160 -15.25 -13.43 8.04
C ASP A 160 -15.83 -13.72 6.65
N LEU A 161 -17.12 -14.09 6.61
CA LEU A 161 -17.87 -14.37 5.38
C LEU A 161 -17.84 -13.18 4.41
N TYR A 162 -17.86 -11.96 4.92
CA TYR A 162 -17.81 -10.74 4.11
C TYR A 162 -16.52 -10.67 3.26
N TRP A 163 -15.35 -10.91 3.88
CA TRP A 163 -14.08 -10.90 3.17
C TRP A 163 -13.95 -12.03 2.16
N ARG A 164 -14.56 -13.20 2.46
CA ARG A 164 -14.61 -14.34 1.53
C ARG A 164 -15.47 -14.03 0.31
N LEU A 165 -16.66 -13.44 0.50
CA LEU A 165 -17.55 -13.03 -0.59
C LEU A 165 -16.93 -11.93 -1.43
N ARG A 166 -16.27 -10.95 -0.82
CA ARG A 166 -15.53 -9.89 -1.52
C ARG A 166 -14.41 -10.45 -2.39
N ALA A 167 -13.61 -11.38 -1.86
CA ALA A 167 -12.56 -12.04 -2.64
C ALA A 167 -13.15 -12.81 -3.83
N ALA A 168 -14.27 -13.53 -3.62
CA ALA A 168 -14.98 -14.20 -4.71
C ALA A 168 -15.45 -13.22 -5.79
N CYS A 169 -16.00 -12.05 -5.42
CA CYS A 169 -16.38 -11.01 -6.38
C CYS A 169 -15.19 -10.54 -7.23
N TYR A 170 -14.00 -10.38 -6.64
CA TYR A 170 -12.81 -9.99 -7.37
C TYR A 170 -12.35 -11.03 -8.40
N HIS A 171 -12.59 -12.31 -8.14
CA HIS A 171 -12.31 -13.39 -9.10
C HIS A 171 -13.40 -13.54 -10.17
N LEU A 172 -14.67 -13.24 -9.82
CA LEU A 172 -15.80 -13.40 -10.74
C LEU A 172 -15.96 -12.26 -11.76
N VAL A 173 -15.44 -11.07 -11.45
CA VAL A 173 -15.52 -9.91 -12.35
C VAL A 173 -14.15 -9.63 -12.95
N PRO A 174 -13.91 -10.05 -14.22
CA PRO A 174 -12.63 -9.83 -14.88
C PRO A 174 -12.25 -8.35 -14.96
N GLY A 175 -10.99 -8.04 -14.65
CA GLY A 175 -10.44 -6.68 -14.76
C GLY A 175 -10.74 -5.74 -13.59
N VAL A 176 -11.44 -6.19 -12.54
CA VAL A 176 -11.65 -5.38 -11.32
C VAL A 176 -10.38 -5.33 -10.48
N VAL A 177 -9.65 -6.44 -10.38
CA VAL A 177 -8.39 -6.54 -9.65
C VAL A 177 -7.34 -7.23 -10.50
N ARG A 178 -6.11 -6.70 -10.51
CA ARG A 178 -4.97 -7.37 -11.12
C ARG A 178 -4.27 -8.25 -10.09
N PHE A 179 -3.91 -9.45 -10.52
CA PHE A 179 -3.13 -10.39 -9.73
C PHE A 179 -1.73 -10.50 -10.31
N TYR A 180 -0.75 -10.62 -9.44
CA TYR A 180 0.65 -10.70 -9.78
C TYR A 180 1.26 -12.01 -9.28
N ASP A 181 2.46 -12.30 -9.73
CA ASP A 181 3.30 -13.41 -9.25
C ASP A 181 4.75 -12.93 -9.07
N THR A 182 5.61 -13.82 -8.58
CA THR A 182 7.03 -13.54 -8.32
C THR A 182 7.87 -13.27 -9.57
N ASN A 183 7.28 -13.35 -10.76
CA ASN A 183 7.92 -12.98 -12.03
C ASN A 183 7.34 -11.66 -12.56
N SER A 184 6.03 -11.50 -12.55
CA SER A 184 5.35 -10.37 -13.19
C SER A 184 5.46 -9.06 -12.40
N LEU A 185 5.43 -9.11 -11.06
CA LEU A 185 5.59 -7.91 -10.23
C LEU A 185 7.03 -7.35 -10.29
N PRO A 186 8.09 -8.17 -10.08
CA PRO A 186 9.46 -7.71 -10.22
C PRO A 186 9.75 -7.08 -11.59
N ARG A 187 9.39 -7.74 -12.68
CA ARG A 187 9.59 -7.21 -14.04
C ARG A 187 8.92 -5.85 -14.23
N LEU A 188 7.68 -5.71 -13.78
CA LEU A 188 6.97 -4.44 -13.87
C LEU A 188 7.69 -3.32 -13.11
N VAL A 189 8.29 -3.64 -11.96
CA VAL A 189 9.08 -2.70 -11.14
C VAL A 189 10.40 -2.35 -11.85
N GLU A 190 11.10 -3.34 -12.38
CA GLU A 190 12.37 -3.18 -13.11
C GLU A 190 12.21 -2.38 -14.41
N ASP A 191 11.11 -2.59 -15.13
CA ASP A 191 10.76 -1.83 -16.36
C ASP A 191 10.63 -0.32 -16.10
N GLN A 192 10.47 0.10 -14.84
CA GLN A 192 10.44 1.52 -14.45
C GLN A 192 11.77 2.03 -13.89
N GLY A 193 12.86 1.29 -14.05
CA GLY A 193 14.20 1.69 -13.65
C GLY A 193 14.47 1.58 -12.15
N LEU A 194 13.73 0.74 -11.44
CA LEU A 194 14.00 0.34 -10.07
C LEU A 194 14.75 -1.00 -10.06
N THR A 195 15.67 -1.19 -9.14
CA THR A 195 16.42 -2.46 -8.98
C THR A 195 15.73 -3.28 -7.91
N VAL A 196 15.24 -4.47 -8.26
CA VAL A 196 14.66 -5.40 -7.28
C VAL A 196 15.75 -5.97 -6.39
N VAL A 197 15.60 -5.80 -5.08
CA VAL A 197 16.51 -6.29 -4.03
C VAL A 197 16.03 -7.64 -3.52
N GLU A 198 14.73 -7.73 -3.22
CA GLU A 198 14.09 -8.94 -2.70
C GLU A 198 12.69 -9.11 -3.30
N CYS A 199 12.29 -10.37 -3.50
CA CYS A 199 10.93 -10.71 -3.90
C CYS A 199 10.45 -11.94 -3.14
N HIS A 200 9.33 -11.81 -2.46
CA HIS A 200 8.72 -12.89 -1.70
C HIS A 200 7.32 -13.21 -2.21
N GLY A 201 7.06 -14.48 -2.52
CA GLY A 201 5.70 -14.97 -2.75
C GLY A 201 5.18 -15.65 -1.49
N GLY A 202 3.99 -15.25 -1.05
CA GLY A 202 3.33 -15.83 0.12
C GLY A 202 1.87 -16.20 -0.14
N PRO A 203 1.22 -16.86 0.81
CA PRO A 203 -0.20 -17.16 0.69
C PRO A 203 -0.99 -15.85 0.66
N GLY A 204 -1.44 -15.48 -0.53
CA GLY A 204 -2.33 -14.33 -0.74
C GLY A 204 -1.69 -13.10 -1.36
N GLN A 205 -0.39 -12.90 -1.26
CA GLN A 205 0.28 -11.73 -1.82
C GLN A 205 1.71 -12.00 -2.29
N VAL A 206 2.17 -11.14 -3.19
CA VAL A 206 3.58 -11.02 -3.59
C VAL A 206 4.10 -9.70 -3.03
N SER A 207 5.29 -9.71 -2.44
CA SER A 207 6.02 -8.55 -1.94
C SER A 207 7.30 -8.35 -2.76
N VAL A 208 7.61 -7.10 -3.08
CA VAL A 208 8.85 -6.69 -3.72
C VAL A 208 9.46 -5.53 -2.95
N LEU A 209 10.70 -5.69 -2.54
CA LEU A 209 11.57 -4.61 -2.08
C LEU A 209 12.49 -4.21 -3.24
N ALA A 210 12.48 -2.94 -3.61
CA ALA A 210 13.28 -2.41 -4.71
C ALA A 210 13.99 -1.11 -4.31
N ARG A 211 15.05 -0.76 -5.05
CA ARG A 211 15.88 0.42 -4.83
C ARG A 211 15.92 1.31 -6.09
N ALA A 212 15.88 2.62 -5.88
CA ALA A 212 15.99 3.67 -6.91
C ALA A 212 17.45 3.99 -7.27
#